data_aa331bea48f1cfcf3a32167dd6c2fb21
#
_entry.id   aa331bea48f1cfcf3a32167dd6c2fb21
#
_cell.length_a   1.000
_cell.length_b   1.000
_cell.length_c   1.000
_cell.angle_alpha   90.00
_cell.angle_beta   90.00
_cell.angle_gamma   90.00
#
_symmetry.space_group_name_H-M   'P 1'
#
loop_
_entity.id
_entity.type
_entity.pdbx_description
1 polymer ?
#
loop_
_entity_poly.entity_id
_entity_poly.type
_entity_poly.pdbx_seq_one_letter_code
_entity_poly.pdbx_strand_id
1 'polypeptide(L)'
;MKQLVCASANPDKVAEIADLLRDVVELLPRPDSVGDIVEDADSLLGNARLKACAIAQATGMSAVADDTGLEVDALNGAPGVHTARFAGDNATYADNRTKLLSVLRDVAPAQRTARFRTVALVAHPDGSEQWAAGVCEGSIALAERGE
;
A
#
# COMPACT_ATOMS: atom_id res chain seq x y z
N MET A 1 -15.69 19.08 -9.74
CA MET A 1 -14.53 18.18 -9.52
C MET A 1 -14.81 16.80 -10.09
N LYS A 2 -13.79 16.16 -10.65
CA LYS A 2 -13.92 14.77 -11.07
C LYS A 2 -14.08 13.88 -9.83
N GLN A 3 -14.81 12.79 -9.99
CA GLN A 3 -15.06 11.82 -8.92
C GLN A 3 -14.16 10.60 -9.11
N LEU A 4 -13.57 10.12 -8.01
CA LEU A 4 -12.84 8.85 -7.96
C LEU A 4 -13.40 8.02 -6.82
N VAL A 5 -13.59 6.72 -7.06
CA VAL A 5 -13.95 5.79 -5.99
C VAL A 5 -12.66 5.30 -5.34
N CYS A 6 -12.60 5.35 -4.02
CA CYS A 6 -11.47 4.80 -3.27
C CYS A 6 -11.58 3.28 -3.24
N ALA A 7 -10.55 2.57 -3.70
CA ALA A 7 -10.56 1.12 -3.73
C ALA A 7 -10.06 0.49 -2.43
N SER A 8 -9.56 1.29 -1.49
CA SER A 8 -9.03 0.77 -0.23
C SER A 8 -10.13 0.50 0.78
N ALA A 9 -10.03 -0.63 1.47
CA ALA A 9 -10.85 -0.95 2.65
C ALA A 9 -10.15 -0.55 3.96
N ASN A 10 -8.90 -0.09 3.90
CA ASN A 10 -8.12 0.31 5.07
C ASN A 10 -8.42 1.77 5.42
N PRO A 11 -9.00 2.06 6.62
CA PRO A 11 -9.35 3.43 7.00
C PRO A 11 -8.17 4.41 7.00
N ASP A 12 -6.98 3.96 7.36
CA ASP A 12 -5.78 4.81 7.37
C ASP A 12 -5.39 5.22 5.96
N LYS A 13 -5.47 4.29 5.01
CA LYS A 13 -5.23 4.57 3.59
C LYS A 13 -6.27 5.50 3.00
N VAL A 14 -7.54 5.27 3.33
CA VAL A 14 -8.64 6.14 2.87
C VAL A 14 -8.41 7.58 3.33
N ALA A 15 -8.05 7.77 4.61
CA ALA A 15 -7.79 9.09 5.16
C ALA A 15 -6.59 9.76 4.47
N GLU A 16 -5.52 9.02 4.24
CA GLU A 16 -4.32 9.52 3.56
C GLU A 16 -4.63 9.96 2.13
N ILE A 17 -5.32 9.13 1.37
CA ILE A 17 -5.69 9.44 -0.01
C ILE A 17 -6.64 10.64 -0.06
N ALA A 18 -7.63 10.69 0.83
CA ALA A 18 -8.58 11.79 0.92
C ALA A 18 -7.86 13.11 1.19
N ASP A 19 -6.90 13.10 2.11
CA ASP A 19 -6.13 14.31 2.42
C ASP A 19 -5.29 14.80 1.23
N LEU A 20 -4.62 13.89 0.56
CA LEU A 20 -3.79 14.23 -0.61
C LEU A 20 -4.60 14.77 -1.79
N LEU A 21 -5.83 14.29 -1.98
CA LEU A 21 -6.64 14.62 -3.16
C LEU A 21 -7.79 15.59 -2.88
N ARG A 22 -7.89 16.14 -1.67
CA ARG A 22 -9.07 16.87 -1.21
C ARG A 22 -9.46 18.07 -2.10
N ASP A 23 -8.50 18.73 -2.73
CA ASP A 23 -8.75 19.88 -3.60
C ASP A 23 -8.67 19.54 -5.09
N VAL A 24 -8.48 18.27 -5.43
CA VAL A 24 -8.26 17.80 -6.81
C VAL A 24 -9.46 17.01 -7.31
N VAL A 25 -9.95 16.07 -6.48
CA VAL A 25 -11.07 15.18 -6.84
C VAL A 25 -12.01 15.05 -5.66
N GLU A 26 -13.24 14.62 -5.95
CA GLU A 26 -14.17 14.14 -4.92
C GLU A 26 -13.95 12.65 -4.77
N LEU A 27 -13.47 12.24 -3.59
CA LEU A 27 -13.21 10.83 -3.31
C LEU A 27 -14.47 10.18 -2.74
N LEU A 28 -14.97 9.17 -3.43
CA LEU A 28 -16.14 8.41 -3.00
C LEU A 28 -15.70 7.14 -2.26
N PRO A 29 -16.48 6.68 -1.28
CA PRO A 29 -16.11 5.49 -0.50
C PRO A 29 -16.18 4.22 -1.33
N ARG A 30 -15.39 3.22 -0.94
CA ARG A 30 -15.43 1.89 -1.52
C ARG A 30 -16.80 1.27 -1.23
N PRO A 31 -17.49 0.69 -2.23
CA PRO A 31 -18.78 0.03 -2.00
C PRO A 31 -18.66 -1.16 -1.06
N ASP A 32 -19.55 -1.26 -0.08
CA ASP A 32 -19.58 -2.40 0.85
C ASP A 32 -19.98 -3.69 0.16
N SER A 33 -20.67 -3.59 -0.98
CA SER A 33 -21.11 -4.75 -1.75
C SER A 33 -19.99 -5.51 -2.44
N VAL A 34 -18.81 -4.88 -2.58
CA VAL A 34 -17.64 -5.53 -3.15
C VAL A 34 -16.89 -6.22 -2.02
N GLY A 35 -16.73 -7.54 -2.14
CA GLY A 35 -15.99 -8.32 -1.14
C GLY A 35 -14.48 -8.07 -1.19
N ASP A 36 -13.74 -8.90 -0.47
CA ASP A 36 -12.29 -8.83 -0.46
C ASP A 36 -11.73 -9.06 -1.86
N ILE A 37 -10.73 -8.27 -2.22
CA ILE A 37 -10.03 -8.37 -3.49
C ILE A 37 -8.71 -9.09 -3.23
N VAL A 38 -8.47 -10.17 -3.98
CA VAL A 38 -7.24 -10.94 -3.84
C VAL A 38 -6.07 -10.13 -4.40
N GLU A 39 -5.05 -9.90 -3.57
CA GLU A 39 -3.83 -9.18 -3.93
C GLU A 39 -2.70 -10.18 -4.07
N ASP A 40 -2.73 -10.96 -5.14
CA ASP A 40 -1.78 -12.04 -5.41
C ASP A 40 -0.78 -11.72 -6.52
N ALA A 41 -0.68 -10.47 -6.92
CA ALA A 41 0.32 -10.05 -7.88
C ALA A 41 1.74 -10.07 -7.25
N ASP A 42 2.74 -10.17 -8.09
CA ASP A 42 4.14 -10.18 -7.65
C ASP A 42 4.78 -8.79 -7.62
N SER A 43 3.98 -7.74 -7.79
CA SER A 43 4.45 -6.36 -7.76
C SER A 43 3.42 -5.44 -7.09
N LEU A 44 3.90 -4.30 -6.57
CA LEU A 44 3.04 -3.27 -6.01
C LEU A 44 2.09 -2.72 -7.07
N LEU A 45 2.59 -2.48 -8.28
CA LEU A 45 1.77 -2.00 -9.40
C LEU A 45 0.67 -3.00 -9.72
N GLY A 46 0.99 -4.30 -9.76
CA GLY A 46 0.00 -5.35 -10.02
C GLY A 46 -1.10 -5.40 -8.97
N ASN A 47 -0.74 -5.28 -7.69
CA ASN A 47 -1.74 -5.28 -6.61
C ASN A 47 -2.61 -4.02 -6.63
N ALA A 48 -2.03 -2.86 -6.88
CA ALA A 48 -2.81 -1.62 -7.05
C ALA A 48 -3.79 -1.75 -8.21
N ARG A 49 -3.35 -2.34 -9.33
CA ARG A 49 -4.20 -2.59 -10.50
C ARG A 49 -5.36 -3.52 -10.18
N LEU A 50 -5.10 -4.62 -9.49
CA LEU A 50 -6.16 -5.56 -9.10
C LEU A 50 -7.27 -4.87 -8.30
N LYS A 51 -6.89 -4.04 -7.33
CA LYS A 51 -7.85 -3.32 -6.50
C LYS A 51 -8.63 -2.27 -7.30
N ALA A 52 -7.94 -1.42 -8.03
CA ALA A 52 -8.57 -0.33 -8.76
C ALA A 52 -9.48 -0.86 -9.88
N CYS A 53 -9.03 -1.86 -10.65
CA CYS A 53 -9.83 -2.43 -11.72
C CYS A 53 -11.09 -3.11 -11.21
N ALA A 54 -11.02 -3.85 -10.11
CA ALA A 54 -12.19 -4.51 -9.53
C ALA A 54 -13.26 -3.49 -9.14
N ILE A 55 -12.86 -2.39 -8.52
CA ILE A 55 -13.80 -1.34 -8.11
C ILE A 55 -14.33 -0.56 -9.32
N ALA A 56 -13.49 -0.26 -10.30
CA ALA A 56 -13.94 0.42 -11.52
C ALA A 56 -14.97 -0.41 -12.26
N GLN A 57 -14.77 -1.72 -12.36
CA GLN A 57 -15.73 -2.62 -13.00
C GLN A 57 -17.04 -2.73 -12.21
N ALA A 58 -16.95 -2.81 -10.89
CA ALA A 58 -18.12 -2.93 -10.02
C ALA A 58 -18.97 -1.66 -9.99
N THR A 59 -18.36 -0.48 -10.11
CA THR A 59 -19.06 0.80 -9.97
C THR A 59 -19.36 1.49 -11.31
N GLY A 60 -18.68 1.12 -12.37
CA GLY A 60 -18.73 1.86 -13.64
C GLY A 60 -18.09 3.24 -13.57
N MET A 61 -17.28 3.51 -12.55
CA MET A 61 -16.61 4.78 -12.30
C MET A 61 -15.11 4.59 -12.22
N SER A 62 -14.35 5.67 -12.42
CA SER A 62 -12.91 5.62 -12.20
C SER A 62 -12.60 5.37 -10.72
N ALA A 63 -11.60 4.53 -10.45
CA ALA A 63 -11.22 4.15 -9.11
C ALA A 63 -9.72 4.33 -8.89
N VAL A 64 -9.34 4.71 -7.68
CA VAL A 64 -7.94 4.88 -7.28
C VAL A 64 -7.58 3.85 -6.22
N ALA A 65 -6.43 3.24 -6.38
CA ALA A 65 -5.83 2.34 -5.40
C ALA A 65 -4.35 2.63 -5.28
N ASP A 66 -3.79 2.28 -4.14
CA ASP A 66 -2.35 2.29 -3.96
C ASP A 66 -1.91 0.97 -3.33
N ASP A 67 -0.62 0.72 -3.42
CA ASP A 67 0.03 -0.35 -2.67
C ASP A 67 1.40 0.15 -2.23
N THR A 68 1.78 -0.18 -1.01
CA THR A 68 3.02 0.29 -0.40
C THR A 68 3.79 -0.92 0.12
N GLY A 69 5.07 -0.97 -0.19
CA GLY A 69 5.97 -2.00 0.30
C GLY A 69 7.16 -1.40 1.01
N LEU A 70 7.64 -2.10 2.04
CA LEU A 70 8.89 -1.79 2.73
C LEU A 70 9.97 -2.72 2.18
N GLU A 71 11.07 -2.16 1.72
CA GLU A 71 12.23 -2.91 1.24
C GLU A 71 13.39 -2.66 2.20
N VAL A 72 13.88 -3.71 2.83
CA VAL A 72 14.98 -3.63 3.79
C VAL A 72 16.22 -4.25 3.14
N ASP A 73 17.30 -3.48 3.05
CA ASP A 73 18.50 -3.91 2.33
C ASP A 73 19.14 -5.15 2.97
N ALA A 74 19.18 -5.21 4.29
CA ALA A 74 19.72 -6.38 5.01
C ALA A 74 18.90 -7.66 4.79
N LEU A 75 17.66 -7.53 4.29
CA LEU A 75 16.79 -8.66 3.96
C LEU A 75 16.64 -8.85 2.45
N ASN A 76 17.56 -8.31 1.67
CA ASN A 76 17.57 -8.38 0.20
C ASN A 76 16.28 -7.81 -0.42
N GLY A 77 15.76 -6.73 0.18
CA GLY A 77 14.55 -6.05 -0.30
C GLY A 77 13.23 -6.58 0.28
N ALA A 78 13.27 -7.62 1.10
CA ALA A 78 12.05 -8.09 1.77
C ALA A 78 11.64 -7.09 2.88
N PRO A 79 10.36 -7.04 3.27
CA PRO A 79 9.25 -7.86 2.81
C PRO A 79 8.64 -7.45 1.46
N GLY A 80 8.94 -6.25 0.94
CA GLY A 80 8.52 -5.83 -0.40
C GLY A 80 7.00 -5.88 -0.59
N VAL A 81 6.55 -6.58 -1.62
CA VAL A 81 5.12 -6.73 -1.96
C VAL A 81 4.33 -7.43 -0.85
N HIS A 82 5.00 -8.18 0.02
CA HIS A 82 4.38 -8.93 1.13
C HIS A 82 4.39 -8.17 2.47
N THR A 83 4.65 -6.87 2.46
CA THR A 83 4.83 -6.07 3.67
C THR A 83 3.67 -6.20 4.67
N ALA A 84 2.44 -6.14 4.21
CA ALA A 84 1.27 -6.25 5.09
C ALA A 84 1.16 -7.63 5.77
N ARG A 85 1.74 -8.66 5.16
CA ARG A 85 1.67 -10.05 5.62
C ARG A 85 3.02 -10.57 6.10
N PHE A 86 3.94 -9.68 6.44
CA PHE A 86 5.30 -10.08 6.81
C PHE A 86 5.34 -11.06 7.97
N ALA A 87 4.49 -10.88 8.99
CA ALA A 87 4.40 -11.76 10.16
C ALA A 87 3.30 -12.82 10.03
N GLY A 88 2.66 -12.94 8.85
CA GLY A 88 1.59 -13.90 8.57
C GLY A 88 0.39 -13.25 7.91
N ASP A 89 -0.56 -14.07 7.44
CA ASP A 89 -1.70 -13.60 6.67
C ASP A 89 -2.64 -12.67 7.45
N ASN A 90 -2.72 -12.86 8.76
CA ASN A 90 -3.57 -12.04 9.63
C ASN A 90 -2.78 -11.12 10.55
N ALA A 91 -1.55 -10.77 10.14
CA ALA A 91 -0.67 -9.95 10.96
C ALA A 91 -1.19 -8.52 11.10
N THR A 92 -1.05 -7.98 12.31
CA THR A 92 -1.27 -6.56 12.58
C THR A 92 0.00 -5.76 12.26
N TYR A 93 -0.10 -4.43 12.25
CA TYR A 93 1.10 -3.58 12.14
C TYR A 93 2.09 -3.88 13.26
N ALA A 94 1.60 -4.10 14.49
CA ALA A 94 2.46 -4.44 15.63
C ALA A 94 3.19 -5.77 15.43
N ASP A 95 2.50 -6.78 14.89
CA ASP A 95 3.11 -8.09 14.60
C ASP A 95 4.24 -7.94 13.58
N ASN A 96 4.01 -7.17 12.53
CA ASN A 96 4.99 -6.93 11.48
C ASN A 96 6.21 -6.16 12.02
N ARG A 97 6.00 -5.15 12.85
CA ARG A 97 7.10 -4.40 13.49
C ARG A 97 7.91 -5.29 14.41
N THR A 98 7.25 -6.11 15.22
CA THR A 98 7.92 -7.05 16.14
C THR A 98 8.79 -8.04 15.38
N LYS A 99 8.27 -8.63 14.31
CA LYS A 99 9.05 -9.54 13.48
C LYS A 99 10.22 -8.83 12.83
N LEU A 100 10.02 -7.63 12.29
CA LEU A 100 11.08 -6.88 11.63
C LEU A 100 12.23 -6.59 12.58
N LEU A 101 11.94 -6.11 13.79
CA LEU A 101 12.96 -5.84 14.79
C LEU A 101 13.68 -7.11 15.21
N SER A 102 12.96 -8.23 15.29
CA SER A 102 13.53 -9.54 15.66
C SER A 102 14.53 -10.03 14.61
N VAL A 103 14.15 -9.98 13.32
CA VAL A 103 15.03 -10.48 12.25
C VAL A 103 16.22 -9.55 12.00
N LEU A 104 16.15 -8.30 12.44
CA LEU A 104 17.24 -7.32 12.31
C LEU A 104 18.06 -7.16 13.59
N ARG A 105 17.79 -7.96 14.63
CA ARG A 105 18.40 -7.80 15.95
C ARG A 105 19.93 -7.73 15.90
N ASP A 106 20.56 -8.54 15.04
CA ASP A 106 22.02 -8.63 14.94
C ASP A 106 22.58 -7.80 13.77
N VAL A 107 21.75 -6.95 13.14
CA VAL A 107 22.15 -6.10 12.03
C VAL A 107 22.61 -4.74 12.57
N ALA A 108 23.84 -4.33 12.20
CA ALA A 108 24.41 -3.08 12.64
C ALA A 108 23.59 -1.87 12.15
N PRO A 109 23.53 -0.76 12.92
CA PRO A 109 22.76 0.42 12.52
C PRO A 109 23.06 0.94 11.10
N ALA A 110 24.31 0.93 10.69
CA ALA A 110 24.72 1.40 9.37
C ALA A 110 24.22 0.51 8.23
N GLN A 111 23.76 -0.70 8.52
CA GLN A 111 23.29 -1.69 7.54
C GLN A 111 21.79 -1.88 7.58
N ARG A 112 21.06 -0.99 8.24
CA ARG A 112 19.60 -1.05 8.38
C ARG A 112 18.90 -0.12 7.41
N THR A 113 19.54 0.23 6.30
CA THR A 113 18.92 1.07 5.28
C THR A 113 17.73 0.38 4.66
N ALA A 114 16.68 1.15 4.38
CA ALA A 114 15.43 0.66 3.88
C ALA A 114 14.70 1.77 3.14
N ARG A 115 13.65 1.41 2.42
CA ARG A 115 12.78 2.38 1.75
C ARG A 115 11.35 1.92 1.73
N PHE A 116 10.43 2.88 1.74
CA PHE A 116 9.05 2.62 1.35
C PHE A 116 8.90 2.93 -0.13
N ARG A 117 8.29 2.01 -0.87
CA ARG A 117 7.82 2.27 -2.22
C ARG A 117 6.32 2.27 -2.23
N THR A 118 5.73 3.24 -2.92
CA THR A 118 4.29 3.32 -3.09
C THR A 118 3.99 3.46 -4.58
N VAL A 119 3.01 2.69 -5.04
CA VAL A 119 2.45 2.83 -6.38
C VAL A 119 0.99 3.22 -6.22
N ALA A 120 0.58 4.30 -6.87
CA ALA A 120 -0.82 4.73 -6.93
C ALA A 120 -1.31 4.59 -8.37
N LEU A 121 -2.50 4.04 -8.56
CA LEU A 121 -3.05 3.76 -9.86
C LEU A 121 -4.52 4.16 -9.92
N VAL A 122 -4.90 4.86 -10.99
CA VAL A 122 -6.29 5.15 -11.32
C VAL A 122 -6.69 4.27 -12.50
N ALA A 123 -7.73 3.45 -12.30
CA ALA A 123 -8.32 2.64 -13.37
C ALA A 123 -9.63 3.27 -13.82
N HIS A 124 -9.84 3.31 -15.12
CA HIS A 124 -11.05 3.86 -15.72
C HIS A 124 -11.96 2.73 -16.22
N PRO A 125 -13.28 2.95 -16.29
CA PRO A 125 -14.22 1.91 -16.77
C PRO A 125 -13.95 1.43 -18.19
N ASP A 126 -13.30 2.24 -19.02
CA ASP A 126 -12.95 1.89 -20.41
C ASP A 126 -11.72 0.99 -20.52
N GLY A 127 -11.10 0.63 -19.39
CA GLY A 127 -9.90 -0.19 -19.35
C GLY A 127 -8.58 0.57 -19.37
N SER A 128 -8.62 1.89 -19.56
CA SER A 128 -7.41 2.71 -19.48
C SER A 128 -6.98 2.92 -18.03
N GLU A 129 -5.71 3.22 -17.83
CA GLU A 129 -5.17 3.44 -16.49
C GLU A 129 -4.05 4.48 -16.50
N GLN A 130 -3.84 5.10 -15.34
CA GLN A 130 -2.72 6.01 -15.10
C GLN A 130 -2.11 5.63 -13.76
N TRP A 131 -0.79 5.69 -13.65
CA TRP A 131 -0.13 5.36 -12.39
C TRP A 131 1.13 6.18 -12.18
N ALA A 132 1.54 6.26 -10.90
CA ALA A 132 2.77 6.92 -10.49
C ALA A 132 3.38 6.14 -9.32
N ALA A 133 4.69 6.26 -9.16
CA ALA A 133 5.41 5.61 -8.08
C ALA A 133 6.23 6.64 -7.31
N GLY A 134 6.38 6.40 -6.00
CA GLY A 134 7.21 7.22 -5.14
C GLY A 134 8.07 6.35 -4.24
N VAL A 135 9.19 6.91 -3.79
CA VAL A 135 10.14 6.23 -2.90
C VAL A 135 10.53 7.16 -1.76
N CYS A 136 10.53 6.63 -0.54
CA CYS A 136 11.01 7.34 0.63
C CYS A 136 12.14 6.53 1.28
N GLU A 137 13.36 7.03 1.22
CA GLU A 137 14.54 6.38 1.79
C GLU A 137 14.67 6.65 3.28
N GLY A 138 15.18 5.67 4.02
CA GLY A 138 15.40 5.81 5.46
C GLY A 138 16.18 4.65 6.04
N SER A 139 16.04 4.47 7.33
CA SER A 139 16.69 3.39 8.07
C SER A 139 15.74 2.85 9.12
N ILE A 140 15.89 1.55 9.42
CA ILE A 140 15.09 0.90 10.45
C ILE A 140 15.71 1.21 11.82
N ALA A 141 14.92 1.73 12.74
CA ALA A 141 15.36 2.02 14.10
C ALA A 141 15.71 0.73 14.85
N LEU A 142 16.49 0.84 15.91
CA LEU A 142 16.88 -0.31 16.73
C LEU A 142 15.73 -0.80 17.61
N ALA A 143 14.77 0.06 17.92
CA ALA A 143 13.60 -0.25 18.74
C ALA A 143 12.43 0.61 18.30
N GLU A 144 11.21 0.23 18.68
CA GLU A 144 10.03 1.02 18.40
C GLU A 144 10.12 2.39 19.07
N ARG A 145 9.73 3.43 18.34
CA ARG A 145 9.67 4.82 18.81
C ARG A 145 8.35 5.43 18.38
N GLY A 146 7.94 6.41 19.14
CA GLY A 146 6.68 7.11 18.89
C GLY A 146 5.50 6.42 19.56
N GLU A 147 4.33 6.79 19.12
CA GLU A 147 3.06 6.43 19.75
C GLU A 147 2.43 5.17 19.21
#